data_003638e7d3c7ea10160d2f56a11ef589
#
_entry.id   003638e7d3c7ea10160d2f56a11ef589
#
_cell.length_a   1.000
_cell.length_b   1.000
_cell.length_c   1.000
_cell.angle_alpha   90.00
_cell.angle_beta   90.00
_cell.angle_gamma   90.00
#
_symmetry.space_group_name_H-M   'P 1'
#
loop_
_entity.id
_entity.type
_entity.pdbx_description
1 polymer ?
#
loop_
_entity_poly.entity_id
_entity_poly.type
_entity_poly.pdbx_seq_one_letter_code
_entity_poly.pdbx_strand_id
1 'polypeptide(L)'
;MSAQSLVASEPLAVAEPLAHVSFDPRTRALIEAPIAATLIRLAAPNMLVMLAQSSVGLVETYFVGKLGTDALAGVALVFPLLMLMQMMSAGAMGGGISSAIARALGSGRRADAAALVPHALAIAIFFGLAFMVAMLGGGLWLYAAMGGSGAALSAATTYSTVVFAGAILVWLFNTLANVIRGTGNMMVPALVTCAGVVVLVPLSPCLIFGLGPFPRLGVAGGAAAVVFYYALGSLVLAAYLRSGRSVVGLSFRGVRFRWALFADILRVGLVAALITVQTNLTIAIATGLVGAFGPAAIAGYGTGSRLEYLLIPLVFGLGGPLVAMVGTNIGAGRRDRAMRVAWIGAAIAAGLCETIGFCAAAAPHAWLSLFGTAPAMIDAGSRYLHVVGPTYGLFGLGMALYFASQGAGRLLWPLIANMARLVIAAGGGFIALRLTGDLTDVFIALALALAAFGLINAAAVARGAWFKGR
;
A
#
# COMPACT_ATOMS: atom_id res chain seq x y z
N MET A 1 1.52 -63.54 -35.32
CA MET A 1 1.72 -62.37 -36.19
C MET A 1 1.34 -61.14 -35.38
N SER A 2 2.35 -60.49 -34.84
CA SER A 2 2.29 -59.34 -33.95
C SER A 2 2.40 -58.02 -34.74
N ALA A 3 1.53 -57.11 -34.54
CA ALA A 3 1.66 -55.73 -35.01
C ALA A 3 1.85 -54.81 -33.79
N GLN A 4 3.09 -54.46 -33.54
CA GLN A 4 3.46 -53.37 -32.66
C GLN A 4 3.15 -52.04 -33.34
N SER A 5 2.18 -51.28 -32.82
CA SER A 5 1.94 -49.90 -33.19
C SER A 5 2.92 -48.99 -32.40
N LEU A 6 3.86 -48.44 -33.08
CA LEU A 6 4.74 -47.36 -32.67
C LEU A 6 3.90 -46.10 -32.37
N VAL A 7 3.77 -45.77 -31.08
CA VAL A 7 3.30 -44.43 -30.65
C VAL A 7 4.47 -43.47 -30.88
N ALA A 8 4.37 -42.69 -31.93
CA ALA A 8 5.26 -41.56 -32.13
C ALA A 8 5.00 -40.49 -31.06
N SER A 9 5.96 -40.27 -30.19
CA SER A 9 5.98 -39.15 -29.23
C SER A 9 6.13 -37.87 -30.04
N GLU A 10 5.08 -37.04 -30.12
CA GLU A 10 5.20 -35.68 -30.60
C GLU A 10 6.27 -34.93 -29.77
N PRO A 11 7.22 -34.25 -30.37
CA PRO A 11 8.18 -33.43 -29.67
C PRO A 11 7.43 -32.25 -29.01
N LEU A 12 7.60 -32.08 -27.69
CA LEU A 12 7.20 -30.91 -26.94
C LEU A 12 7.60 -29.65 -27.73
N ALA A 13 6.60 -28.88 -28.15
CA ALA A 13 6.79 -27.61 -28.84
C ALA A 13 7.74 -26.74 -28.01
N VAL A 14 8.96 -26.60 -28.49
CA VAL A 14 9.93 -25.62 -28.00
C VAL A 14 9.28 -24.26 -28.17
N ALA A 15 9.06 -23.54 -27.07
CA ALA A 15 8.51 -22.19 -27.10
C ALA A 15 9.35 -21.35 -28.06
N GLU A 16 8.74 -20.89 -29.15
CA GLU A 16 9.38 -20.01 -30.12
C GLU A 16 10.00 -18.81 -29.41
N PRO A 17 11.21 -18.41 -29.76
CA PRO A 17 11.84 -17.20 -29.21
C PRO A 17 10.97 -15.98 -29.55
N LEU A 18 10.77 -15.10 -28.55
CA LEU A 18 9.98 -13.84 -28.61
C LEU A 18 10.50 -12.80 -29.66
N ALA A 19 11.15 -13.25 -30.72
CA ALA A 19 11.86 -12.44 -31.68
C ALA A 19 10.99 -11.44 -32.48
N HIS A 20 9.66 -11.49 -32.38
CA HIS A 20 8.75 -10.60 -33.15
C HIS A 20 7.70 -9.86 -32.33
N VAL A 21 7.80 -9.83 -30.98
CA VAL A 21 6.87 -9.03 -30.16
C VAL A 21 7.33 -7.57 -30.17
N SER A 22 6.64 -6.71 -30.90
CA SER A 22 6.88 -5.26 -30.84
C SER A 22 6.32 -4.71 -29.53
N PHE A 23 7.21 -4.46 -28.58
CA PHE A 23 6.84 -3.82 -27.31
C PHE A 23 6.62 -2.32 -27.51
N ASP A 24 5.61 -1.79 -26.79
CA ASP A 24 5.45 -0.35 -26.59
C ASP A 24 6.74 0.27 -25.99
N PRO A 25 7.12 1.52 -26.32
CA PRO A 25 8.33 2.16 -25.81
C PRO A 25 8.46 2.14 -24.28
N ARG A 26 7.35 2.26 -23.54
CA ARG A 26 7.37 2.19 -22.07
C ARG A 26 7.66 0.77 -21.57
N THR A 27 6.98 -0.22 -22.11
CA THR A 27 7.23 -1.64 -21.80
C THR A 27 8.67 -2.01 -22.12
N ARG A 28 9.19 -1.55 -23.28
CA ARG A 28 10.59 -1.76 -23.67
C ARG A 28 11.55 -1.14 -22.66
N ALA A 29 11.29 0.08 -22.20
CA ALA A 29 12.13 0.75 -21.20
C ALA A 29 12.17 -0.04 -19.87
N LEU A 30 11.06 -0.65 -19.42
CA LEU A 30 11.05 -1.50 -18.23
C LEU A 30 11.87 -2.79 -18.40
N ILE A 31 11.98 -3.28 -19.63
CA ILE A 31 12.69 -4.53 -19.97
C ILE A 31 14.17 -4.29 -20.27
N GLU A 32 14.56 -3.13 -20.81
CA GLU A 32 15.91 -2.92 -21.39
C GLU A 32 16.72 -1.81 -20.71
N ALA A 33 16.08 -0.74 -20.20
CA ALA A 33 16.78 0.41 -19.65
C ALA A 33 17.56 0.10 -18.35
N PRO A 34 18.56 0.91 -17.96
CA PRO A 34 19.31 0.74 -16.71
C PRO A 34 18.38 0.68 -15.50
N ILE A 35 18.52 -0.36 -14.66
CA ILE A 35 17.55 -0.71 -13.61
C ILE A 35 17.44 0.40 -12.57
N ALA A 36 18.56 0.79 -11.95
CA ALA A 36 18.57 1.75 -10.85
C ALA A 36 18.00 3.13 -11.26
N ALA A 37 18.48 3.66 -12.41
CA ALA A 37 18.01 4.93 -12.95
C ALA A 37 16.51 4.91 -13.29
N THR A 38 16.03 3.80 -13.87
CA THR A 38 14.60 3.63 -14.18
C THR A 38 13.75 3.54 -12.93
N LEU A 39 14.19 2.78 -11.92
CA LEU A 39 13.52 2.67 -10.61
C LEU A 39 13.39 4.03 -9.93
N ILE A 40 14.48 4.79 -9.83
CA ILE A 40 14.49 6.11 -9.18
C ILE A 40 13.59 7.09 -9.94
N ARG A 41 13.70 7.13 -11.27
CA ARG A 41 12.85 7.99 -12.12
C ARG A 41 11.35 7.69 -11.98
N LEU A 42 10.99 6.42 -11.82
CA LEU A 42 9.60 6.02 -11.61
C LEU A 42 9.15 6.19 -10.16
N ALA A 43 10.06 6.09 -9.20
CA ALA A 43 9.77 6.28 -7.77
C ALA A 43 9.49 7.74 -7.42
N ALA A 44 10.20 8.70 -8.01
CA ALA A 44 10.07 10.10 -7.66
C ALA A 44 8.61 10.64 -7.77
N PRO A 45 7.87 10.45 -8.88
CA PRO A 45 6.48 10.88 -8.93
C PRO A 45 5.57 10.12 -7.95
N ASN A 46 5.87 8.86 -7.66
CA ASN A 46 5.10 8.08 -6.71
C ASN A 46 5.35 8.49 -5.25
N MET A 47 6.58 8.89 -4.90
CA MET A 47 6.89 9.52 -3.61
C MET A 47 6.16 10.85 -3.44
N LEU A 48 6.09 11.67 -4.49
CA LEU A 48 5.33 12.92 -4.47
C LEU A 48 3.85 12.68 -4.18
N VAL A 49 3.27 11.62 -4.76
CA VAL A 49 1.88 11.20 -4.43
C VAL A 49 1.72 10.91 -2.94
N MET A 50 2.66 10.17 -2.35
CA MET A 50 2.59 9.82 -0.93
C MET A 50 2.65 11.06 -0.04
N LEU A 51 3.55 11.99 -0.36
CA LEU A 51 3.67 13.28 0.36
C LEU A 51 2.39 14.12 0.21
N ALA A 52 1.86 14.22 -1.01
CA ALA A 52 0.63 14.95 -1.27
C ALA A 52 -0.57 14.36 -0.49
N GLN A 53 -0.71 13.04 -0.47
CA GLN A 53 -1.77 12.36 0.27
C GLN A 53 -1.65 12.55 1.79
N SER A 54 -0.42 12.51 2.33
CA SER A 54 -0.19 12.79 3.75
C SER A 54 -0.58 14.24 4.10
N SER A 55 -0.31 15.19 3.21
CA SER A 55 -0.68 16.60 3.40
C SER A 55 -2.20 16.80 3.45
N VAL A 56 -2.97 16.03 2.67
CA VAL A 56 -4.45 16.08 2.69
C VAL A 56 -5.00 15.80 4.09
N GLY A 57 -4.55 14.71 4.71
CA GLY A 57 -4.99 14.33 6.05
C GLY A 57 -4.68 15.41 7.11
N LEU A 58 -3.52 16.06 7.01
CA LEU A 58 -3.13 17.15 7.91
C LEU A 58 -4.01 18.38 7.71
N VAL A 59 -4.24 18.79 6.47
CA VAL A 59 -5.05 19.97 6.12
C VAL A 59 -6.51 19.76 6.55
N GLU A 60 -7.06 18.57 6.29
CA GLU A 60 -8.42 18.21 6.69
C GLU A 60 -8.58 18.25 8.20
N THR A 61 -7.65 17.61 8.94
CA THR A 61 -7.62 17.65 10.41
C THR A 61 -7.56 19.07 10.96
N TYR A 62 -6.77 19.94 10.34
CA TYR A 62 -6.67 21.35 10.73
C TYR A 62 -8.01 22.09 10.57
N PHE A 63 -8.69 21.95 9.42
CA PHE A 63 -9.96 22.64 9.19
C PHE A 63 -11.09 22.06 10.03
N VAL A 64 -11.17 20.74 10.19
CA VAL A 64 -12.14 20.10 11.07
C VAL A 64 -11.91 20.49 12.53
N GLY A 65 -10.65 20.60 12.96
CA GLY A 65 -10.30 21.05 14.32
C GLY A 65 -10.86 22.44 14.66
N LYS A 66 -11.03 23.32 13.67
CA LYS A 66 -11.68 24.65 13.88
C LYS A 66 -13.20 24.57 14.12
N LEU A 67 -13.84 23.43 13.86
CA LEU A 67 -15.24 23.20 14.22
C LEU A 67 -15.44 22.80 15.69
N GLY A 68 -14.35 22.49 16.40
CA GLY A 68 -14.36 22.11 17.81
C GLY A 68 -13.81 20.70 18.06
N THR A 69 -13.59 20.40 19.34
CA THR A 69 -12.98 19.16 19.81
C THR A 69 -13.83 17.92 19.48
N ASP A 70 -15.15 18.03 19.56
CA ASP A 70 -16.07 16.93 19.26
C ASP A 70 -16.04 16.54 17.78
N ALA A 71 -15.96 17.53 16.87
CA ALA A 71 -15.81 17.30 15.45
C ALA A 71 -14.49 16.58 15.14
N LEU A 72 -13.39 17.03 15.75
CA LEU A 72 -12.07 16.44 15.61
C LEU A 72 -12.03 15.00 16.15
N ALA A 73 -12.60 14.76 17.32
CA ALA A 73 -12.71 13.43 17.91
C ALA A 73 -13.56 12.50 17.04
N GLY A 74 -14.66 13.02 16.48
CA GLY A 74 -15.49 12.25 15.54
C GLY A 74 -14.74 11.81 14.29
N VAL A 75 -14.02 12.70 13.63
CA VAL A 75 -13.20 12.34 12.44
C VAL A 75 -12.07 11.39 12.82
N ALA A 76 -11.46 11.54 13.99
CA ALA A 76 -10.42 10.63 14.48
C ALA A 76 -10.92 9.18 14.64
N LEU A 77 -12.19 8.97 15.03
CA LEU A 77 -12.81 7.64 15.08
C LEU A 77 -12.99 7.01 13.70
N VAL A 78 -13.24 7.81 12.66
CA VAL A 78 -13.45 7.32 11.29
C VAL A 78 -12.13 7.03 10.57
N PHE A 79 -11.06 7.75 10.91
CA PHE A 79 -9.78 7.74 10.23
C PHE A 79 -9.14 6.34 10.06
N PRO A 80 -9.11 5.44 11.07
CA PRO A 80 -8.55 4.11 10.92
C PRO A 80 -9.23 3.28 9.83
N LEU A 81 -10.56 3.43 9.69
CA LEU A 81 -11.33 2.70 8.68
C LEU A 81 -11.11 3.26 7.27
N LEU A 82 -10.93 4.58 7.17
CA LEU A 82 -10.52 5.22 5.93
C LEU A 82 -9.14 4.73 5.49
N MET A 83 -8.18 4.67 6.40
CA MET A 83 -6.84 4.16 6.13
C MET A 83 -6.87 2.69 5.71
N LEU A 84 -7.68 1.86 6.37
CA LEU A 84 -7.86 0.46 5.99
C LEU A 84 -8.40 0.36 4.55
N MET A 85 -9.45 1.10 4.22
CA MET A 85 -10.02 1.14 2.87
C MET A 85 -8.99 1.59 1.82
N GLN A 86 -8.19 2.60 2.13
CA GLN A 86 -7.12 3.08 1.26
C GLN A 86 -6.03 2.04 1.05
N MET A 87 -5.54 1.41 2.12
CA MET A 87 -4.51 0.38 2.03
C MET A 87 -5.00 -0.85 1.26
N MET A 88 -6.27 -1.24 1.42
CA MET A 88 -6.86 -2.35 0.69
C MET A 88 -7.06 -2.03 -0.79
N SER A 89 -7.58 -0.84 -1.14
CA SER A 89 -7.88 -0.45 -2.52
C SER A 89 -6.62 -0.08 -3.32
N ALA A 90 -5.73 0.75 -2.74
CA ALA A 90 -4.53 1.25 -3.44
C ALA A 90 -3.35 0.26 -3.37
N GLY A 91 -3.08 -0.29 -2.19
CA GLY A 91 -1.91 -1.14 -1.94
C GLY A 91 -2.15 -2.60 -2.28
N ALA A 92 -3.15 -3.22 -1.65
CA ALA A 92 -3.38 -4.64 -1.77
C ALA A 92 -3.99 -5.00 -3.14
N MET A 93 -5.23 -4.59 -3.37
CA MET A 93 -5.93 -4.91 -4.62
C MET A 93 -5.31 -4.19 -5.81
N GLY A 94 -4.94 -2.91 -5.61
CA GLY A 94 -4.25 -2.12 -6.63
C GLY A 94 -2.93 -2.74 -7.09
N GLY A 95 -2.13 -3.27 -6.16
CA GLY A 95 -0.91 -4.01 -6.49
C GLY A 95 -1.18 -5.29 -7.28
N GLY A 96 -2.27 -6.01 -6.96
CA GLY A 96 -2.73 -7.16 -7.75
C GLY A 96 -3.08 -6.78 -9.20
N ILE A 97 -3.81 -5.68 -9.38
CA ILE A 97 -4.17 -5.13 -10.69
C ILE A 97 -2.92 -4.72 -11.48
N SER A 98 -2.04 -3.90 -10.88
CA SER A 98 -0.80 -3.46 -11.52
C SER A 98 0.09 -4.64 -11.93
N SER A 99 0.19 -5.64 -11.07
CA SER A 99 0.95 -6.87 -11.30
C SER A 99 0.39 -7.68 -12.47
N ALA A 100 -0.93 -7.90 -12.52
CA ALA A 100 -1.56 -8.64 -13.61
C ALA A 100 -1.37 -7.95 -14.97
N ILE A 101 -1.57 -6.63 -15.02
CA ILE A 101 -1.36 -5.83 -16.23
C ILE A 101 0.10 -5.84 -16.66
N ALA A 102 1.04 -5.63 -15.73
CA ALA A 102 2.47 -5.64 -16.02
C ALA A 102 2.93 -6.99 -16.61
N ARG A 103 2.47 -8.11 -16.03
CA ARG A 103 2.76 -9.46 -16.55
C ARG A 103 2.16 -9.69 -17.93
N ALA A 104 0.92 -9.26 -18.17
CA ALA A 104 0.26 -9.40 -19.46
C ALA A 104 0.98 -8.57 -20.55
N LEU A 105 1.38 -7.33 -20.25
CA LEU A 105 2.13 -6.49 -21.19
C LEU A 105 3.54 -7.05 -21.45
N GLY A 106 4.21 -7.53 -20.42
CA GLY A 106 5.53 -8.15 -20.55
C GLY A 106 5.53 -9.41 -21.41
N SER A 107 4.44 -10.17 -21.39
CA SER A 107 4.27 -11.35 -22.26
C SER A 107 3.74 -11.01 -23.67
N GLY A 108 3.61 -9.73 -24.01
CA GLY A 108 3.09 -9.29 -25.32
C GLY A 108 1.58 -9.42 -25.48
N ARG A 109 0.85 -9.91 -24.49
CA ARG A 109 -0.61 -10.15 -24.54
C ARG A 109 -1.40 -8.86 -24.24
N ARG A 110 -1.31 -7.88 -25.13
CA ARG A 110 -2.00 -6.57 -24.98
C ARG A 110 -3.51 -6.71 -24.86
N ALA A 111 -4.11 -7.66 -25.59
CA ALA A 111 -5.55 -7.92 -25.52
C ALA A 111 -5.98 -8.37 -24.12
N ASP A 112 -5.20 -9.24 -23.47
CA ASP A 112 -5.47 -9.66 -22.09
C ASP A 112 -5.25 -8.52 -21.11
N ALA A 113 -4.21 -7.69 -21.30
CA ALA A 113 -4.00 -6.50 -20.48
C ALA A 113 -5.17 -5.51 -20.57
N ALA A 114 -5.72 -5.30 -21.77
CA ALA A 114 -6.92 -4.48 -21.96
C ALA A 114 -8.17 -5.14 -21.35
N ALA A 115 -8.31 -6.46 -21.45
CA ALA A 115 -9.41 -7.20 -20.85
C ALA A 115 -9.37 -7.19 -19.30
N LEU A 116 -8.19 -7.07 -18.69
CA LEU A 116 -8.07 -6.93 -17.23
C LEU A 116 -8.73 -5.64 -16.69
N VAL A 117 -8.83 -4.57 -17.50
CA VAL A 117 -9.37 -3.28 -17.04
C VAL A 117 -10.82 -3.38 -16.58
N PRO A 118 -11.79 -3.89 -17.37
CA PRO A 118 -13.17 -4.04 -16.90
C PRO A 118 -13.31 -5.04 -15.76
N HIS A 119 -12.46 -6.07 -15.67
CA HIS A 119 -12.45 -7.00 -14.52
C HIS A 119 -11.99 -6.28 -13.23
N ALA A 120 -10.96 -5.44 -13.33
CA ALA A 120 -10.50 -4.63 -12.21
C ALA A 120 -11.57 -3.64 -11.74
N LEU A 121 -12.30 -3.00 -12.67
CA LEU A 121 -13.41 -2.11 -12.32
C LEU A 121 -14.58 -2.86 -11.65
N ALA A 122 -14.91 -4.06 -12.10
CA ALA A 122 -15.93 -4.88 -11.45
C ALA A 122 -15.52 -5.24 -10.00
N ILE A 123 -14.26 -5.59 -9.77
CA ILE A 123 -13.70 -5.80 -8.42
C ILE A 123 -13.80 -4.53 -7.59
N ALA A 124 -13.45 -3.37 -8.15
CA ALA A 124 -13.53 -2.08 -7.45
C ALA A 124 -14.97 -1.72 -7.02
N ILE A 125 -15.93 -1.92 -7.90
CA ILE A 125 -17.35 -1.69 -7.61
C ILE A 125 -17.82 -2.64 -6.51
N PHE A 126 -17.48 -3.94 -6.60
CA PHE A 126 -17.86 -4.93 -5.60
C PHE A 126 -17.32 -4.60 -4.20
N PHE A 127 -16.01 -4.36 -4.07
CA PHE A 127 -15.42 -4.04 -2.77
C PHE A 127 -15.81 -2.64 -2.28
N GLY A 128 -15.93 -1.66 -3.19
CA GLY A 128 -16.43 -0.32 -2.84
C GLY A 128 -17.86 -0.37 -2.29
N LEU A 129 -18.73 -1.17 -2.92
CA LEU A 129 -20.10 -1.40 -2.44
C LEU A 129 -20.10 -2.14 -1.09
N ALA A 130 -19.24 -3.16 -0.94
CA ALA A 130 -19.13 -3.89 0.32
C ALA A 130 -18.70 -2.98 1.48
N PHE A 131 -17.70 -2.11 1.28
CA PHE A 131 -17.32 -1.10 2.27
C PHE A 131 -18.44 -0.10 2.56
N MET A 132 -19.11 0.38 1.51
CA MET A 132 -20.25 1.30 1.66
C MET A 132 -21.34 0.67 2.55
N VAL A 133 -21.80 -0.54 2.20
CA VAL A 133 -22.85 -1.23 2.95
C VAL A 133 -22.42 -1.53 4.38
N ALA A 134 -21.18 -2.02 4.59
CA ALA A 134 -20.66 -2.34 5.91
C ALA A 134 -20.59 -1.09 6.81
N MET A 135 -20.12 0.04 6.27
CA MET A 135 -19.94 1.26 7.07
C MET A 135 -21.24 2.04 7.27
N LEU A 136 -22.14 2.08 6.28
CA LEU A 136 -23.45 2.72 6.45
C LEU A 136 -24.36 1.90 7.38
N GLY A 137 -24.26 0.56 7.34
CA GLY A 137 -25.06 -0.32 8.19
C GLY A 137 -24.48 -0.53 9.61
N GLY A 138 -23.16 -0.61 9.74
CA GLY A 138 -22.48 -0.99 10.99
C GLY A 138 -21.61 0.10 11.64
N GLY A 139 -21.39 1.22 10.94
CA GLY A 139 -20.44 2.25 11.38
C GLY A 139 -20.78 2.84 12.74
N LEU A 140 -22.05 3.14 13.00
CA LEU A 140 -22.50 3.67 14.30
C LEU A 140 -22.07 2.76 15.46
N TRP A 141 -22.33 1.46 15.34
CA TRP A 141 -21.98 0.47 16.36
C TRP A 141 -20.47 0.37 16.55
N LEU A 142 -19.74 0.42 15.46
CA LEU A 142 -18.28 0.34 15.48
C LEU A 142 -17.67 1.57 16.16
N TYR A 143 -18.13 2.79 15.84
CA TYR A 143 -17.64 4.01 16.47
C TYR A 143 -18.02 4.08 17.96
N ALA A 144 -19.21 3.60 18.33
CA ALA A 144 -19.60 3.50 19.73
C ALA A 144 -18.71 2.50 20.48
N ALA A 145 -18.41 1.33 19.89
CA ALA A 145 -17.50 0.35 20.46
C ALA A 145 -16.04 0.86 20.59
N MET A 146 -15.63 1.80 19.73
CA MET A 146 -14.34 2.49 19.82
C MET A 146 -14.31 3.61 20.87
N GLY A 147 -15.39 3.79 21.65
CA GLY A 147 -15.48 4.79 22.70
C GLY A 147 -16.14 6.12 22.29
N GLY A 148 -16.68 6.20 21.09
CA GLY A 148 -17.43 7.36 20.63
C GLY A 148 -18.74 7.53 21.38
N SER A 149 -19.02 8.75 21.84
CA SER A 149 -20.26 9.08 22.55
C SER A 149 -20.68 10.53 22.26
N GLY A 150 -21.96 10.84 22.51
CA GLY A 150 -22.50 12.20 22.41
C GLY A 150 -22.22 12.89 21.06
N ALA A 151 -21.74 14.12 21.10
CA ALA A 151 -21.48 14.95 19.92
C ALA A 151 -20.36 14.37 19.02
N ALA A 152 -19.32 13.75 19.61
CA ALA A 152 -18.25 13.11 18.85
C ALA A 152 -18.76 11.92 18.03
N LEU A 153 -19.65 11.08 18.57
CA LEU A 153 -20.27 9.97 17.84
C LEU A 153 -21.18 10.49 16.72
N SER A 154 -21.93 11.55 16.95
CA SER A 154 -22.76 12.21 15.93
C SER A 154 -21.90 12.77 14.78
N ALA A 155 -20.77 13.43 15.11
CA ALA A 155 -19.82 13.93 14.11
C ALA A 155 -19.16 12.79 13.33
N ALA A 156 -18.75 11.69 14.00
CA ALA A 156 -18.22 10.50 13.35
C ALA A 156 -19.21 9.90 12.37
N THR A 157 -20.46 9.72 12.77
CA THR A 157 -21.53 9.16 11.93
C THR A 157 -21.80 10.05 10.73
N THR A 158 -21.91 11.38 10.94
CA THR A 158 -22.12 12.35 9.87
C THR A 158 -20.99 12.31 8.83
N TYR A 159 -19.75 12.38 9.26
CA TYR A 159 -18.58 12.29 8.38
C TYR A 159 -18.52 10.96 7.64
N SER A 160 -18.68 9.87 8.39
CA SER A 160 -18.65 8.50 7.89
C SER A 160 -19.70 8.23 6.81
N THR A 161 -20.93 8.67 7.05
CA THR A 161 -22.03 8.50 6.09
C THR A 161 -21.69 9.12 4.73
N VAL A 162 -21.15 10.33 4.71
CA VAL A 162 -20.79 11.01 3.46
C VAL A 162 -19.59 10.34 2.79
N VAL A 163 -18.52 10.10 3.53
CA VAL A 163 -17.28 9.57 2.92
C VAL A 163 -17.44 8.13 2.44
N PHE A 164 -18.14 7.27 3.19
CA PHE A 164 -18.36 5.88 2.77
C PHE A 164 -19.48 5.71 1.75
N ALA A 165 -20.44 6.64 1.65
CA ALA A 165 -21.31 6.71 0.48
C ALA A 165 -20.50 6.90 -0.83
N GLY A 166 -19.34 7.57 -0.74
CA GLY A 166 -18.37 7.70 -1.82
C GLY A 166 -17.36 6.57 -1.94
N ALA A 167 -17.44 5.49 -1.15
CA ALA A 167 -16.43 4.42 -1.13
C ALA A 167 -16.15 3.81 -2.51
N ILE A 168 -17.17 3.65 -3.33
CA ILE A 168 -17.02 3.16 -4.73
C ILE A 168 -16.08 4.07 -5.52
N LEU A 169 -16.16 5.39 -5.35
CA LEU A 169 -15.31 6.36 -6.05
C LEU A 169 -13.85 6.25 -5.61
N VAL A 170 -13.61 6.02 -4.31
CA VAL A 170 -12.26 5.75 -3.77
C VAL A 170 -11.67 4.50 -4.42
N TRP A 171 -12.44 3.42 -4.48
CA TRP A 171 -12.00 2.16 -5.11
C TRP A 171 -11.77 2.32 -6.61
N LEU A 172 -12.65 3.04 -7.33
CA LEU A 172 -12.49 3.31 -8.76
C LEU A 172 -11.24 4.14 -9.04
N PHE A 173 -11.02 5.22 -8.29
CA PHE A 173 -9.82 6.05 -8.44
C PHE A 173 -8.55 5.23 -8.27
N ASN A 174 -8.43 4.49 -7.17
CA ASN A 174 -7.25 3.67 -6.88
C ASN A 174 -7.06 2.56 -7.93
N THR A 175 -8.13 1.96 -8.41
CA THR A 175 -8.10 0.95 -9.47
C THR A 175 -7.61 1.54 -10.79
N LEU A 176 -8.18 2.65 -11.25
CA LEU A 176 -7.76 3.32 -12.50
C LEU A 176 -6.31 3.79 -12.41
N ALA A 177 -5.90 4.35 -11.27
CA ALA A 177 -4.51 4.72 -11.03
C ALA A 177 -3.56 3.51 -11.12
N ASN A 178 -3.94 2.37 -10.54
CA ASN A 178 -3.13 1.16 -10.56
C ASN A 178 -3.14 0.44 -11.92
N VAL A 179 -4.22 0.54 -12.70
CA VAL A 179 -4.22 0.14 -14.11
C VAL A 179 -3.13 0.89 -14.87
N ILE A 180 -3.06 2.21 -14.72
CA ILE A 180 -2.06 3.05 -15.38
C ILE A 180 -0.65 2.76 -14.86
N ARG A 181 -0.47 2.60 -13.54
CA ARG A 181 0.82 2.21 -12.93
C ARG A 181 1.33 0.86 -13.45
N GLY A 182 0.44 -0.09 -13.67
CA GLY A 182 0.77 -1.40 -14.25
C GLY A 182 1.35 -1.31 -15.67
N THR A 183 1.09 -0.23 -16.40
CA THR A 183 1.76 0.05 -17.69
C THR A 183 3.14 0.68 -17.57
N GLY A 184 3.64 0.90 -16.35
CA GLY A 184 4.88 1.63 -16.09
C GLY A 184 4.74 3.15 -16.10
N ASN A 185 3.52 3.69 -16.21
CA ASN A 185 3.28 5.13 -16.16
C ASN A 185 2.92 5.57 -14.73
N MET A 186 3.92 6.05 -13.99
CA MET A 186 3.72 6.61 -12.64
C MET A 186 3.34 8.10 -12.67
N MET A 187 3.66 8.81 -13.76
CA MET A 187 3.49 10.26 -13.85
C MET A 187 2.02 10.69 -13.91
N VAL A 188 1.20 10.01 -14.72
CA VAL A 188 -0.22 10.40 -14.88
C VAL A 188 -1.00 10.26 -13.56
N PRO A 189 -0.96 9.13 -12.85
CA PRO A 189 -1.57 9.06 -11.52
C PRO A 189 -1.03 10.10 -10.54
N ALA A 190 0.28 10.39 -10.59
CA ALA A 190 0.90 11.40 -9.74
C ALA A 190 0.35 12.81 -10.02
N LEU A 191 0.31 13.21 -11.28
CA LEU A 191 -0.22 14.52 -11.68
C LEU A 191 -1.69 14.68 -11.29
N VAL A 192 -2.52 13.65 -11.51
CA VAL A 192 -3.95 13.70 -11.16
C VAL A 192 -4.13 13.78 -9.64
N THR A 193 -3.36 13.01 -8.86
CA THR A 193 -3.40 13.08 -7.40
C THR A 193 -2.96 14.47 -6.90
N CYS A 194 -1.82 14.98 -7.34
CA CYS A 194 -1.31 16.28 -6.91
C CYS A 194 -2.24 17.43 -7.32
N ALA A 195 -2.73 17.43 -8.56
CA ALA A 195 -3.71 18.42 -9.01
C ALA A 195 -5.01 18.36 -8.21
N GLY A 196 -5.48 17.15 -7.90
CA GLY A 196 -6.64 16.93 -7.05
C GLY A 196 -6.44 17.47 -5.62
N VAL A 197 -5.24 17.32 -5.03
CA VAL A 197 -4.90 17.89 -3.72
C VAL A 197 -4.93 19.42 -3.77
N VAL A 198 -4.39 20.02 -4.83
CA VAL A 198 -4.43 21.49 -5.02
C VAL A 198 -5.88 22.01 -5.08
N VAL A 199 -6.80 21.24 -5.63
CA VAL A 199 -8.24 21.58 -5.64
C VAL A 199 -8.88 21.31 -4.28
N LEU A 200 -8.54 20.20 -3.63
CA LEU A 200 -9.13 19.78 -2.35
C LEU A 200 -8.82 20.76 -1.21
N VAL A 201 -7.59 21.28 -1.15
CA VAL A 201 -7.14 22.19 -0.09
C VAL A 201 -8.03 23.43 0.05
N PRO A 202 -8.39 24.19 -1.02
CA PRO A 202 -9.33 25.28 -0.91
C PRO A 202 -10.80 24.85 -0.86
N LEU A 203 -11.17 23.73 -1.49
CA LEU A 203 -12.55 23.26 -1.52
C LEU A 203 -13.04 22.80 -0.14
N SER A 204 -12.18 22.14 0.63
CA SER A 204 -12.51 21.63 1.97
C SER A 204 -13.02 22.76 2.91
N PRO A 205 -12.27 23.86 3.15
CA PRO A 205 -12.77 24.97 3.97
C PRO A 205 -13.99 25.67 3.38
N CYS A 206 -14.12 25.76 2.04
CA CYS A 206 -15.30 26.33 1.41
C CYS A 206 -16.57 25.54 1.77
N LEU A 207 -16.52 24.22 1.75
CA LEU A 207 -17.65 23.37 2.11
C LEU A 207 -17.85 23.23 3.63
N ILE A 208 -16.78 23.27 4.42
CA ILE A 208 -16.87 23.18 5.89
C ILE A 208 -17.52 24.45 6.46
N PHE A 209 -17.04 25.64 6.04
CA PHE A 209 -17.45 26.92 6.63
C PHE A 209 -18.52 27.67 5.83
N GLY A 210 -18.82 27.24 4.60
CA GLY A 210 -19.77 27.92 3.73
C GLY A 210 -19.20 29.21 3.15
N LEU A 211 -17.96 29.16 2.63
CA LEU A 211 -17.31 30.34 2.05
C LEU A 211 -17.75 30.56 0.60
N GLY A 212 -18.08 31.80 0.26
CA GLY A 212 -18.56 32.16 -1.07
C GLY A 212 -19.95 31.56 -1.41
N PRO A 213 -20.12 30.91 -2.57
CA PRO A 213 -21.42 30.36 -2.99
C PRO A 213 -21.71 28.96 -2.37
N PHE A 214 -20.82 28.44 -1.52
CA PHE A 214 -20.95 27.09 -1.00
C PHE A 214 -21.78 27.03 0.29
N PRO A 215 -22.62 25.98 0.47
CA PRO A 215 -23.39 25.80 1.70
C PRO A 215 -22.44 25.41 2.85
N ARG A 216 -22.79 25.85 4.07
CA ARG A 216 -22.06 25.46 5.30
C ARG A 216 -22.47 24.05 5.70
N LEU A 217 -21.63 23.06 5.40
CA LEU A 217 -21.89 21.64 5.69
C LEU A 217 -21.21 21.13 6.97
N GLY A 218 -20.38 21.94 7.62
CA GLY A 218 -19.63 21.52 8.81
C GLY A 218 -18.74 20.30 8.53
N VAL A 219 -18.78 19.30 9.41
CA VAL A 219 -17.95 18.07 9.30
C VAL A 219 -18.24 17.31 7.99
N ALA A 220 -19.52 17.28 7.55
CA ALA A 220 -19.89 16.66 6.27
C ALA A 220 -19.21 17.32 5.06
N GLY A 221 -18.87 18.62 5.17
CA GLY A 221 -18.20 19.38 4.12
C GLY A 221 -16.80 18.87 3.80
N GLY A 222 -16.02 18.50 4.83
CA GLY A 222 -14.73 17.84 4.66
C GLY A 222 -14.85 16.50 3.93
N ALA A 223 -15.78 15.64 4.37
CA ALA A 223 -16.06 14.38 3.71
C ALA A 223 -16.52 14.57 2.24
N ALA A 224 -17.38 15.54 1.97
CA ALA A 224 -17.87 15.85 0.61
C ALA A 224 -16.72 16.32 -0.30
N ALA A 225 -15.78 17.14 0.20
CA ALA A 225 -14.59 17.55 -0.53
C ALA A 225 -13.73 16.35 -0.94
N VAL A 226 -13.52 15.40 -0.01
CA VAL A 226 -12.76 14.15 -0.28
C VAL A 226 -13.48 13.30 -1.34
N VAL A 227 -14.77 13.12 -1.23
CA VAL A 227 -15.57 12.37 -2.23
C VAL A 227 -15.50 13.03 -3.61
N PHE A 228 -15.61 14.35 -3.65
CA PHE A 228 -15.46 15.12 -4.90
C PHE A 228 -14.07 14.93 -5.52
N TYR A 229 -13.00 14.98 -4.71
CA TYR A 229 -11.64 14.70 -5.16
C TYR A 229 -11.53 13.33 -5.85
N TYR A 230 -12.07 12.28 -5.25
CA TYR A 230 -12.04 10.93 -5.83
C TYR A 230 -12.92 10.82 -7.07
N ALA A 231 -14.08 11.50 -7.11
CA ALA A 231 -14.95 11.54 -8.27
C ALA A 231 -14.25 12.20 -9.46
N LEU A 232 -13.73 13.41 -9.27
CA LEU A 232 -13.03 14.16 -10.31
C LEU A 232 -11.78 13.40 -10.81
N GLY A 233 -10.98 12.89 -9.88
CA GLY A 233 -9.81 12.10 -10.23
C GLY A 233 -10.15 10.84 -11.01
N SER A 234 -11.21 10.13 -10.64
CA SER A 234 -11.69 8.96 -11.38
C SER A 234 -12.12 9.31 -12.80
N LEU A 235 -12.82 10.43 -12.98
CA LEU A 235 -13.24 10.92 -14.31
C LEU A 235 -12.01 11.25 -15.18
N VAL A 236 -11.02 11.95 -14.64
CA VAL A 236 -9.80 12.31 -15.36
C VAL A 236 -9.01 11.08 -15.76
N LEU A 237 -8.80 10.11 -14.84
CA LEU A 237 -8.10 8.87 -15.15
C LEU A 237 -8.85 8.01 -16.16
N ALA A 238 -10.17 7.93 -16.06
CA ALA A 238 -11.02 7.22 -17.03
C ALA A 238 -10.95 7.88 -18.41
N ALA A 239 -11.01 9.22 -18.48
CA ALA A 239 -10.84 9.98 -19.72
C ALA A 239 -9.46 9.74 -20.33
N TYR A 240 -8.40 9.70 -19.52
CA TYR A 240 -7.05 9.37 -19.98
C TYR A 240 -6.99 7.95 -20.60
N LEU A 241 -7.60 6.96 -19.95
CA LEU A 241 -7.63 5.58 -20.48
C LEU A 241 -8.47 5.47 -21.77
N ARG A 242 -9.45 6.34 -21.95
CA ARG A 242 -10.27 6.39 -23.20
C ARG A 242 -9.61 7.18 -24.33
N SER A 243 -8.68 8.06 -24.03
CA SER A 243 -8.06 8.97 -25.02
C SER A 243 -7.12 8.30 -26.01
N GLY A 244 -6.84 6.99 -25.86
CA GLY A 244 -5.88 6.27 -26.66
C GLY A 244 -4.39 6.57 -26.35
N ARG A 245 -4.11 7.45 -25.38
CA ARG A 245 -2.73 7.80 -24.94
C ARG A 245 -2.11 6.76 -24.02
N SER A 246 -2.93 5.87 -23.48
CA SER A 246 -2.47 4.76 -22.64
C SER A 246 -2.24 3.50 -23.46
N VAL A 247 -1.27 2.69 -23.04
CA VAL A 247 -0.98 1.37 -23.64
C VAL A 247 -2.17 0.42 -23.53
N VAL A 248 -2.94 0.57 -22.45
CA VAL A 248 -4.19 -0.17 -22.17
C VAL A 248 -5.36 0.82 -22.24
N GLY A 249 -6.35 0.47 -23.05
CA GLY A 249 -7.56 1.29 -23.21
C GLY A 249 -8.69 0.86 -22.28
N LEU A 250 -9.58 1.80 -21.95
CA LEU A 250 -10.86 1.53 -21.30
C LEU A 250 -11.94 1.32 -22.36
N SER A 251 -12.30 0.07 -22.62
CA SER A 251 -13.38 -0.30 -23.53
C SER A 251 -14.29 -1.34 -22.87
N PHE A 252 -15.60 -1.14 -23.01
CA PHE A 252 -16.61 -2.08 -22.56
C PHE A 252 -17.26 -2.85 -23.74
N ARG A 253 -16.85 -2.57 -24.98
CA ARG A 253 -17.38 -3.25 -26.15
C ARG A 253 -16.85 -4.68 -26.21
N GLY A 254 -17.75 -5.67 -26.30
CA GLY A 254 -17.38 -7.08 -26.41
C GLY A 254 -16.72 -7.68 -25.16
N VAL A 255 -16.88 -7.05 -24.00
CA VAL A 255 -16.32 -7.57 -22.74
C VAL A 255 -16.99 -8.91 -22.41
N ARG A 256 -16.16 -9.95 -22.33
CA ARG A 256 -16.56 -11.25 -21.76
C ARG A 256 -15.81 -11.41 -20.43
N PHE A 257 -16.56 -11.48 -19.34
CA PHE A 257 -15.96 -11.77 -18.03
C PHE A 257 -15.43 -13.19 -18.00
N ARG A 258 -14.14 -13.32 -17.73
CA ARG A 258 -13.43 -14.60 -17.62
C ARG A 258 -12.91 -14.77 -16.20
N TRP A 259 -13.29 -15.86 -15.52
CA TRP A 259 -12.85 -16.11 -14.14
C TRP A 259 -11.33 -16.11 -14.00
N ALA A 260 -10.59 -16.59 -14.98
CA ALA A 260 -9.14 -16.60 -14.97
C ALA A 260 -8.51 -15.20 -14.77
N LEU A 261 -9.13 -14.15 -15.34
CA LEU A 261 -8.65 -12.76 -15.17
C LEU A 261 -9.01 -12.20 -13.79
N PHE A 262 -10.19 -12.52 -13.27
CA PHE A 262 -10.52 -12.22 -11.87
C PHE A 262 -9.55 -12.91 -10.91
N ALA A 263 -9.31 -14.21 -11.10
CA ALA A 263 -8.44 -15.02 -10.27
C ALA A 263 -6.99 -14.49 -10.27
N ASP A 264 -6.48 -14.01 -11.42
CA ASP A 264 -5.13 -13.43 -11.51
C ASP A 264 -4.97 -12.15 -10.67
N ILE A 265 -6.00 -11.31 -10.61
CA ILE A 265 -6.02 -10.11 -9.75
C ILE A 265 -6.24 -10.50 -8.28
N LEU A 266 -7.29 -11.31 -8.01
CA LEU A 266 -7.73 -11.62 -6.65
C LEU A 266 -6.70 -12.46 -5.90
N ARG A 267 -6.03 -13.39 -6.55
CA ARG A 267 -4.97 -14.22 -5.94
C ARG A 267 -3.86 -13.37 -5.33
N VAL A 268 -3.49 -12.27 -5.96
CA VAL A 268 -2.48 -11.35 -5.45
C VAL A 268 -3.11 -10.35 -4.48
N GLY A 269 -4.23 -9.76 -4.86
CA GLY A 269 -4.91 -8.72 -4.10
C GLY A 269 -5.43 -9.18 -2.73
N LEU A 270 -6.07 -10.36 -2.64
CA LEU A 270 -6.59 -10.88 -1.38
C LEU A 270 -5.47 -11.30 -0.41
N VAL A 271 -4.40 -11.92 -0.92
CA VAL A 271 -3.24 -12.25 -0.07
C VAL A 271 -2.56 -10.97 0.44
N ALA A 272 -2.44 -9.95 -0.41
CA ALA A 272 -1.90 -8.65 0.00
C ALA A 272 -2.83 -7.95 1.03
N ALA A 273 -4.15 -8.07 0.90
CA ALA A 273 -5.10 -7.55 1.88
C ALA A 273 -4.94 -8.26 3.23
N LEU A 274 -4.77 -9.59 3.25
CA LEU A 274 -4.50 -10.34 4.48
C LEU A 274 -3.18 -9.89 5.14
N ILE A 275 -2.12 -9.67 4.36
CA ILE A 275 -0.85 -9.10 4.87
C ILE A 275 -1.08 -7.72 5.49
N THR A 276 -1.93 -6.88 4.90
CA THR A 276 -2.28 -5.57 5.44
C THR A 276 -2.98 -5.69 6.81
N VAL A 277 -3.94 -6.60 6.93
CA VAL A 277 -4.62 -6.87 8.22
C VAL A 277 -3.63 -7.36 9.28
N GLN A 278 -2.76 -8.33 8.93
CA GLN A 278 -1.72 -8.83 9.84
C GLN A 278 -0.78 -7.72 10.32
N THR A 279 -0.38 -6.80 9.41
CA THR A 279 0.50 -5.67 9.77
C THR A 279 -0.18 -4.74 10.78
N ASN A 280 -1.44 -4.38 10.57
CA ASN A 280 -2.19 -3.55 11.51
C ASN A 280 -2.38 -4.25 12.86
N LEU A 281 -2.65 -5.55 12.85
CA LEU A 281 -2.76 -6.36 14.07
C LEU A 281 -1.42 -6.37 14.84
N THR A 282 -0.29 -6.51 14.15
CA THR A 282 1.03 -6.44 14.76
C THR A 282 1.27 -5.11 15.48
N ILE A 283 0.90 -4.00 14.83
CA ILE A 283 1.03 -2.65 15.41
C ILE A 283 0.13 -2.50 16.65
N ALA A 284 -1.11 -2.97 16.58
CA ALA A 284 -2.05 -2.91 17.70
C ALA A 284 -1.55 -3.72 18.92
N ILE A 285 -1.06 -4.94 18.69
CA ILE A 285 -0.50 -5.80 19.75
C ILE A 285 0.76 -5.16 20.34
N ALA A 286 1.69 -4.66 19.51
CA ALA A 286 2.89 -3.99 19.99
C ALA A 286 2.55 -2.78 20.88
N THR A 287 1.59 -1.97 20.47
CA THR A 287 1.10 -0.84 21.27
C THR A 287 0.50 -1.30 22.59
N GLY A 288 -0.28 -2.39 22.59
CA GLY A 288 -0.86 -2.98 23.80
C GLY A 288 0.20 -3.51 24.77
N LEU A 289 1.24 -4.19 24.26
CA LEU A 289 2.35 -4.70 25.09
C LEU A 289 3.14 -3.56 25.73
N VAL A 290 3.46 -2.51 24.96
CA VAL A 290 4.13 -1.31 25.51
C VAL A 290 3.22 -0.57 26.51
N GLY A 291 1.91 -0.63 26.31
CA GLY A 291 0.91 -0.04 27.22
C GLY A 291 0.96 -0.57 28.64
N ALA A 292 1.40 -1.81 28.84
CA ALA A 292 1.58 -2.39 30.17
C ALA A 292 2.64 -1.67 31.02
N PHE A 293 3.53 -0.89 30.41
CA PHE A 293 4.56 -0.10 31.09
C PHE A 293 4.13 1.35 31.40
N GLY A 294 2.88 1.69 31.11
CA GLY A 294 2.28 2.97 31.46
C GLY A 294 2.35 4.04 30.36
N PRO A 295 1.75 5.22 30.63
CA PRO A 295 1.54 6.26 29.63
C PRO A 295 2.82 6.84 29.04
N ALA A 296 3.89 6.95 29.82
CA ALA A 296 5.19 7.47 29.35
C ALA A 296 5.83 6.52 28.32
N ALA A 297 5.72 5.20 28.52
CA ALA A 297 6.22 4.21 27.59
C ALA A 297 5.44 4.25 26.27
N ILE A 298 4.09 4.36 26.33
CA ILE A 298 3.24 4.54 25.14
C ILE A 298 3.64 5.81 24.38
N ALA A 299 3.81 6.92 25.08
CA ALA A 299 4.18 8.19 24.46
C ALA A 299 5.57 8.13 23.79
N GLY A 300 6.56 7.53 24.48
CA GLY A 300 7.91 7.33 23.94
C GLY A 300 7.93 6.41 22.72
N TYR A 301 7.30 5.24 22.80
CA TYR A 301 7.14 4.32 21.69
C TYR A 301 6.38 4.96 20.53
N GLY A 302 5.24 5.59 20.80
CA GLY A 302 4.42 6.23 19.78
C GLY A 302 5.16 7.36 19.06
N THR A 303 6.02 8.11 19.77
CA THR A 303 6.84 9.15 19.17
C THR A 303 8.01 8.58 18.39
N GLY A 304 8.67 7.55 18.91
CA GLY A 304 9.76 6.84 18.23
C GLY A 304 9.27 6.17 16.95
N SER A 305 8.15 5.44 17.00
CA SER A 305 7.57 4.75 15.85
C SER A 305 6.99 5.70 14.77
N ARG A 306 6.74 6.98 15.09
CA ARG A 306 6.39 7.98 14.06
C ARG A 306 7.48 8.18 13.02
N LEU A 307 8.72 7.83 13.31
CA LEU A 307 9.79 7.82 12.33
C LEU A 307 9.49 6.85 11.18
N GLU A 308 8.79 5.74 11.45
CA GLU A 308 8.34 4.81 10.41
C GLU A 308 7.42 5.49 9.38
N TYR A 309 6.66 6.53 9.76
CA TYR A 309 5.86 7.30 8.79
C TYR A 309 6.70 8.05 7.76
N LEU A 310 7.97 8.33 8.03
CA LEU A 310 8.91 8.85 7.03
C LEU A 310 9.42 7.74 6.09
N LEU A 311 9.50 6.51 6.58
CA LEU A 311 9.93 5.35 5.78
C LEU A 311 8.84 4.92 4.80
N ILE A 312 7.57 5.05 5.18
CA ILE A 312 6.43 4.63 4.36
C ILE A 312 6.45 5.29 2.96
N PRO A 313 6.50 6.63 2.81
CA PRO A 313 6.58 7.28 1.50
C PRO A 313 7.75 6.81 0.66
N LEU A 314 8.91 6.55 1.28
CA LEU A 314 10.12 6.09 0.59
C LEU A 314 9.93 4.68 0.03
N VAL A 315 9.51 3.75 0.88
CA VAL A 315 9.37 2.34 0.53
C VAL A 315 8.18 2.11 -0.41
N PHE A 316 7.03 2.72 -0.14
CA PHE A 316 5.86 2.64 -1.00
C PHE A 316 6.06 3.43 -2.31
N GLY A 317 6.86 4.50 -2.28
CA GLY A 317 7.29 5.21 -3.48
C GLY A 317 8.01 4.30 -4.47
N LEU A 318 8.87 3.42 -3.97
CA LEU A 318 9.56 2.38 -4.75
C LEU A 318 8.63 1.21 -5.10
N GLY A 319 7.58 0.96 -4.33
CA GLY A 319 6.71 -0.21 -4.45
C GLY A 319 6.04 -0.33 -5.81
N GLY A 320 5.37 0.72 -6.29
CA GLY A 320 4.71 0.73 -7.60
C GLY A 320 5.66 0.42 -8.76
N PRO A 321 6.80 1.12 -8.88
CA PRO A 321 7.86 0.80 -9.84
C PRO A 321 8.37 -0.64 -9.77
N LEU A 322 8.59 -1.18 -8.56
CA LEU A 322 9.02 -2.57 -8.38
C LEU A 322 7.96 -3.55 -8.89
N VAL A 323 6.69 -3.35 -8.55
CA VAL A 323 5.58 -4.18 -9.06
C VAL A 323 5.55 -4.16 -10.59
N ALA A 324 5.64 -2.98 -11.21
CA ALA A 324 5.59 -2.84 -12.65
C ALA A 324 6.81 -3.46 -13.33
N MET A 325 8.03 -3.14 -12.88
CA MET A 325 9.27 -3.63 -13.50
C MET A 325 9.44 -5.13 -13.34
N VAL A 326 9.22 -5.68 -12.14
CA VAL A 326 9.31 -7.12 -11.90
C VAL A 326 8.23 -7.84 -12.68
N GLY A 327 6.97 -7.38 -12.61
CA GLY A 327 5.85 -7.98 -13.33
C GLY A 327 6.10 -8.04 -14.85
N THR A 328 6.55 -6.94 -15.45
CA THR A 328 6.86 -6.88 -16.88
C THR A 328 8.01 -7.85 -17.25
N ASN A 329 9.08 -7.92 -16.46
CA ASN A 329 10.20 -8.83 -16.73
C ASN A 329 9.82 -10.30 -16.53
N ILE A 330 8.98 -10.63 -15.54
CA ILE A 330 8.41 -11.99 -15.36
C ILE A 330 7.53 -12.35 -16.55
N GLY A 331 6.68 -11.44 -17.01
CA GLY A 331 5.84 -11.63 -18.19
C GLY A 331 6.67 -11.88 -19.46
N ALA A 332 7.76 -11.15 -19.63
CA ALA A 332 8.70 -11.29 -20.74
C ALA A 332 9.64 -12.52 -20.64
N GLY A 333 9.50 -13.35 -19.60
CA GLY A 333 10.37 -14.51 -19.38
C GLY A 333 11.80 -14.16 -18.94
N ARG A 334 12.09 -12.88 -18.70
CA ARG A 334 13.45 -12.40 -18.31
C ARG A 334 13.67 -12.55 -16.80
N ARG A 335 13.76 -13.79 -16.33
CA ARG A 335 13.86 -14.15 -14.91
C ARG A 335 15.04 -13.48 -14.21
N ASP A 336 16.23 -13.53 -14.81
CA ASP A 336 17.46 -12.96 -14.21
C ASP A 336 17.35 -11.44 -14.03
N ARG A 337 16.71 -10.77 -15.00
CA ARG A 337 16.49 -9.34 -14.90
C ARG A 337 15.46 -8.99 -13.84
N ALA A 338 14.36 -9.76 -13.73
CA ALA A 338 13.39 -9.59 -12.67
C ALA A 338 14.03 -9.72 -11.28
N MET A 339 14.92 -10.69 -11.09
CA MET A 339 15.70 -10.88 -9.86
C MET A 339 16.62 -9.68 -9.58
N ARG A 340 17.35 -9.21 -10.61
CA ARG A 340 18.22 -8.01 -10.48
C ARG A 340 17.41 -6.77 -10.11
N VAL A 341 16.25 -6.56 -10.70
CA VAL A 341 15.34 -5.45 -10.36
C VAL A 341 14.93 -5.54 -8.89
N ALA A 342 14.54 -6.72 -8.42
CA ALA A 342 14.14 -6.93 -7.03
C ALA A 342 15.27 -6.62 -6.04
N TRP A 343 16.49 -7.13 -6.30
CA TRP A 343 17.63 -6.93 -5.40
C TRP A 343 18.17 -5.49 -5.42
N ILE A 344 18.21 -4.83 -6.58
CA ILE A 344 18.60 -3.41 -6.66
C ILE A 344 17.58 -2.55 -5.92
N GLY A 345 16.28 -2.80 -6.12
CA GLY A 345 15.24 -2.06 -5.39
C GLY A 345 15.27 -2.32 -3.90
N ALA A 346 15.54 -3.56 -3.50
CA ALA A 346 15.69 -3.95 -2.10
C ALA A 346 16.93 -3.29 -1.45
N ALA A 347 18.06 -3.23 -2.15
CA ALA A 347 19.26 -2.55 -1.67
C ALA A 347 19.03 -1.02 -1.49
N ILE A 348 18.34 -0.38 -2.45
CA ILE A 348 17.99 1.05 -2.34
C ILE A 348 17.08 1.29 -1.14
N ALA A 349 16.00 0.49 -1.00
CA ALA A 349 15.06 0.64 0.11
C ALA A 349 15.73 0.35 1.47
N ALA A 350 16.53 -0.71 1.54
CA ALA A 350 17.29 -1.06 2.76
C ALA A 350 18.27 0.06 3.14
N GLY A 351 19.07 0.55 2.19
CA GLY A 351 20.03 1.62 2.45
C GLY A 351 19.38 2.91 2.93
N LEU A 352 18.27 3.33 2.29
CA LEU A 352 17.52 4.54 2.70
C LEU A 352 16.92 4.37 4.11
N CYS A 353 16.27 3.24 4.39
CA CYS A 353 15.66 2.99 5.69
C CYS A 353 16.71 2.85 6.79
N GLU A 354 17.82 2.16 6.50
CA GLU A 354 18.90 1.98 7.47
C GLU A 354 19.60 3.31 7.81
N THR A 355 19.84 4.16 6.82
CA THR A 355 20.41 5.49 7.06
C THR A 355 19.53 6.29 8.02
N ILE A 356 18.22 6.28 7.82
CA ILE A 356 17.27 6.98 8.71
C ILE A 356 17.27 6.32 10.11
N GLY A 357 17.24 4.99 10.16
CA GLY A 357 17.26 4.23 11.41
C GLY A 357 18.52 4.46 12.21
N PHE A 358 19.67 4.43 11.55
CA PHE A 358 20.97 4.68 12.17
C PHE A 358 21.10 6.13 12.70
N CYS A 359 20.67 7.13 11.92
CA CYS A 359 20.65 8.52 12.36
C CYS A 359 19.77 8.70 13.60
N ALA A 360 18.60 8.07 13.61
CA ALA A 360 17.69 8.13 14.74
C ALA A 360 18.21 7.38 15.98
N ALA A 361 18.86 6.24 15.78
CA ALA A 361 19.52 5.51 16.86
C ALA A 361 20.73 6.27 17.42
N ALA A 362 21.50 6.95 16.57
CA ALA A 362 22.66 7.73 17.00
C ALA A 362 22.29 9.02 17.77
N ALA A 363 21.15 9.63 17.45
CA ALA A 363 20.71 10.88 18.06
C ALA A 363 19.18 10.85 18.37
N PRO A 364 18.69 9.91 19.20
CA PRO A 364 17.27 9.76 19.46
C PRO A 364 16.63 10.99 20.09
N HIS A 365 17.37 11.68 20.94
CA HIS A 365 16.93 12.90 21.61
C HIS A 365 16.59 14.02 20.62
N ALA A 366 17.34 14.15 19.53
CA ALA A 366 17.09 15.17 18.50
C ALA A 366 15.70 14.98 17.83
N TRP A 367 15.27 13.74 17.64
CA TRP A 367 13.94 13.43 17.12
C TRP A 367 12.85 13.57 18.18
N LEU A 368 13.06 12.97 19.35
CA LEU A 368 12.04 12.87 20.39
C LEU A 368 11.69 14.21 21.02
N SER A 369 12.69 15.10 21.19
CA SER A 369 12.51 16.44 21.77
C SER A 369 11.62 17.37 20.93
N LEU A 370 11.42 17.05 19.64
CA LEU A 370 10.46 17.78 18.79
C LEU A 370 9.00 17.60 19.24
N PHE A 371 8.70 16.54 19.99
CA PHE A 371 7.35 16.17 20.37
C PHE A 371 7.05 16.33 21.86
N GLY A 372 8.08 16.43 22.68
CA GLY A 372 7.93 16.60 24.12
C GLY A 372 9.24 16.58 24.88
N THR A 373 9.21 17.09 26.10
CA THR A 373 10.40 17.23 26.96
C THR A 373 10.34 16.34 28.21
N ALA A 374 9.28 15.52 28.38
CA ALA A 374 9.14 14.65 29.54
C ALA A 374 10.25 13.59 29.57
N PRO A 375 11.10 13.52 30.62
CA PRO A 375 12.26 12.63 30.65
C PRO A 375 11.91 11.15 30.45
N ALA A 376 10.83 10.68 31.09
CA ALA A 376 10.39 9.29 30.99
C ALA A 376 9.92 8.90 29.56
N MET A 377 9.31 9.85 28.83
CA MET A 377 8.93 9.65 27.43
C MET A 377 10.18 9.57 26.53
N ILE A 378 11.14 10.47 26.74
CA ILE A 378 12.40 10.51 25.98
C ILE A 378 13.21 9.24 26.25
N ASP A 379 13.30 8.78 27.48
CA ASP A 379 14.01 7.54 27.85
C ASP A 379 13.37 6.33 27.12
N ALA A 380 12.06 6.15 27.23
CA ALA A 380 11.36 5.04 26.55
C ALA A 380 11.51 5.10 25.03
N GLY A 381 11.37 6.28 24.42
CA GLY A 381 11.55 6.48 22.99
C GLY A 381 13.01 6.26 22.55
N SER A 382 13.99 6.66 23.36
CA SER A 382 15.41 6.45 23.09
C SER A 382 15.76 4.96 23.10
N ARG A 383 15.28 4.20 24.10
CA ARG A 383 15.42 2.72 24.13
C ARG A 383 14.82 2.09 22.88
N TYR A 384 13.64 2.52 22.46
CA TYR A 384 13.03 2.04 21.23
C TYR A 384 13.92 2.29 20.01
N LEU A 385 14.35 3.53 19.81
CA LEU A 385 15.17 3.89 18.63
C LEU A 385 16.56 3.23 18.64
N HIS A 386 17.18 3.07 19.80
CA HIS A 386 18.46 2.34 19.90
C HIS A 386 18.33 0.86 19.51
N VAL A 387 17.20 0.21 19.86
CA VAL A 387 17.01 -1.23 19.62
C VAL A 387 16.41 -1.49 18.23
N VAL A 388 15.37 -0.74 17.85
CA VAL A 388 14.60 -1.01 16.62
C VAL A 388 15.17 -0.23 15.43
N GLY A 389 15.71 0.97 15.63
CA GLY A 389 16.29 1.80 14.58
C GLY A 389 17.28 1.05 13.66
N PRO A 390 18.28 0.32 14.21
CA PRO A 390 19.23 -0.47 13.42
C PRO A 390 18.62 -1.64 12.63
N THR A 391 17.34 -1.90 12.74
CA THR A 391 16.63 -2.92 11.96
C THR A 391 15.75 -2.36 10.85
N TYR A 392 15.69 -1.04 10.70
CA TYR A 392 14.87 -0.40 9.65
C TYR A 392 15.33 -0.74 8.24
N GLY A 393 16.63 -1.02 8.03
CA GLY A 393 17.10 -1.53 6.75
C GLY A 393 16.51 -2.90 6.39
N LEU A 394 16.35 -3.79 7.39
CA LEU A 394 15.69 -5.08 7.19
C LEU A 394 14.18 -4.92 6.91
N PHE A 395 13.53 -3.93 7.51
CA PHE A 395 12.16 -3.55 7.14
C PHE A 395 12.09 -3.09 5.67
N GLY A 396 12.96 -2.16 5.26
CA GLY A 396 13.05 -1.68 3.88
C GLY A 396 13.32 -2.80 2.87
N LEU A 397 14.26 -3.69 3.19
CA LEU A 397 14.56 -4.91 2.43
C LEU A 397 13.29 -5.77 2.24
N GLY A 398 12.64 -6.10 3.35
CA GLY A 398 11.45 -6.96 3.36
C GLY A 398 10.30 -6.37 2.56
N MET A 399 10.03 -5.07 2.72
CA MET A 399 8.97 -4.37 1.99
C MET A 399 9.25 -4.26 0.49
N ALA A 400 10.47 -3.96 0.08
CA ALA A 400 10.83 -3.93 -1.34
C ALA A 400 10.68 -5.30 -1.99
N LEU A 401 11.11 -6.38 -1.31
CA LEU A 401 10.94 -7.74 -1.78
C LEU A 401 9.48 -8.22 -1.74
N TYR A 402 8.67 -7.71 -0.80
CA TYR A 402 7.22 -7.88 -0.83
C TYR A 402 6.61 -7.29 -2.12
N PHE A 403 6.93 -6.04 -2.47
CA PHE A 403 6.44 -5.42 -3.70
C PHE A 403 6.96 -6.14 -4.95
N ALA A 404 8.21 -6.56 -4.96
CA ALA A 404 8.77 -7.38 -6.03
C ALA A 404 8.01 -8.71 -6.19
N SER A 405 7.71 -9.39 -5.08
CA SER A 405 6.92 -10.63 -5.06
C SER A 405 5.47 -10.40 -5.49
N GLN A 406 4.89 -9.23 -5.16
CA GLN A 406 3.59 -8.81 -5.66
C GLN A 406 3.62 -8.65 -7.18
N GLY A 407 4.66 -8.01 -7.73
CA GLY A 407 4.91 -7.93 -9.19
C GLY A 407 5.04 -9.31 -9.85
N ALA A 408 5.73 -10.24 -9.22
CA ALA A 408 5.86 -11.61 -9.68
C ALA A 408 4.56 -12.44 -9.56
N GLY A 409 3.55 -11.94 -8.83
CA GLY A 409 2.30 -12.65 -8.55
C GLY A 409 2.46 -13.81 -7.56
N ARG A 410 3.46 -13.75 -6.68
CA ARG A 410 3.86 -14.82 -5.75
C ARG A 410 4.00 -14.29 -4.32
N LEU A 411 2.89 -14.22 -3.58
CA LEU A 411 2.84 -13.62 -2.24
C LEU A 411 2.85 -14.62 -1.07
N LEU A 412 3.01 -15.92 -1.32
CA LEU A 412 3.02 -16.92 -0.24
C LEU A 412 4.13 -16.67 0.78
N TRP A 413 5.36 -16.41 0.31
CA TRP A 413 6.48 -16.16 1.22
C TRP A 413 6.38 -14.81 1.95
N PRO A 414 5.98 -13.70 1.32
CA PRO A 414 5.63 -12.48 2.03
C PRO A 414 4.54 -12.68 3.10
N LEU A 415 3.53 -13.51 2.85
CA LEU A 415 2.51 -13.85 3.83
C LEU A 415 3.12 -14.58 5.04
N ILE A 416 3.97 -15.60 4.78
CA ILE A 416 4.67 -16.34 5.82
C ILE A 416 5.61 -15.42 6.61
N ALA A 417 6.36 -14.55 5.93
CA ALA A 417 7.26 -13.59 6.57
C ALA A 417 6.52 -12.62 7.49
N ASN A 418 5.34 -12.15 7.05
CA ASN A 418 4.53 -11.25 7.86
C ASN A 418 3.83 -11.99 9.03
N MET A 419 3.47 -13.28 8.85
CA MET A 419 2.98 -14.12 9.94
C MET A 419 4.09 -14.36 10.98
N ALA A 420 5.31 -14.66 10.55
CA ALA A 420 6.45 -14.78 11.45
C ALA A 420 6.70 -13.48 12.22
N ARG A 421 6.63 -12.31 11.54
CA ARG A 421 6.69 -11.00 12.18
C ARG A 421 5.63 -10.85 13.28
N LEU A 422 4.37 -11.20 12.99
CA LEU A 422 3.27 -11.12 13.94
C LEU A 422 3.52 -12.04 15.14
N VAL A 423 3.88 -13.30 14.91
CA VAL A 423 4.11 -14.30 15.96
C VAL A 423 5.29 -13.91 16.86
N ILE A 424 6.39 -13.43 16.27
CA ILE A 424 7.57 -13.00 17.04
C ILE A 424 7.26 -11.73 17.84
N ALA A 425 6.60 -10.75 17.24
CA ALA A 425 6.22 -9.51 17.95
C ALA A 425 5.25 -9.79 19.10
N ALA A 426 4.19 -10.56 18.86
CA ALA A 426 3.19 -10.87 19.86
C ALA A 426 3.71 -11.86 20.91
N GLY A 427 4.24 -13.01 20.47
CA GLY A 427 4.72 -14.07 21.35
C GLY A 427 5.99 -13.66 22.10
N GLY A 428 6.99 -13.15 21.37
CA GLY A 428 8.25 -12.68 21.98
C GLY A 428 8.00 -11.50 22.93
N GLY A 429 7.18 -10.53 22.51
CA GLY A 429 6.83 -9.39 23.37
C GLY A 429 6.05 -9.81 24.61
N PHE A 430 5.10 -10.78 24.49
CA PHE A 430 4.39 -11.31 25.65
C PHE A 430 5.31 -12.10 26.62
N ILE A 431 6.23 -12.89 26.07
CA ILE A 431 7.24 -13.62 26.85
C ILE A 431 8.14 -12.62 27.58
N ALA A 432 8.65 -11.59 26.89
CA ALA A 432 9.46 -10.53 27.51
C ALA A 432 8.70 -9.84 28.65
N LEU A 433 7.46 -9.45 28.41
CA LEU A 433 6.61 -8.82 29.44
C LEU A 433 6.42 -9.70 30.68
N ARG A 434 6.27 -11.02 30.51
CA ARG A 434 5.99 -11.96 31.61
C ARG A 434 7.24 -12.43 32.35
N LEU A 435 8.37 -12.61 31.67
CA LEU A 435 9.57 -13.19 32.24
C LEU A 435 10.53 -12.14 32.81
N THR A 436 10.71 -11.03 32.11
CA THR A 436 11.68 -9.99 32.50
C THR A 436 11.00 -8.72 33.03
N GLY A 437 9.83 -8.38 32.53
CA GLY A 437 9.16 -7.13 32.85
C GLY A 437 9.95 -5.89 32.41
N ASP A 438 10.91 -6.04 31.47
CA ASP A 438 11.68 -4.91 30.93
C ASP A 438 11.12 -4.49 29.56
N LEU A 439 10.92 -3.18 29.41
CA LEU A 439 10.46 -2.56 28.16
C LEU A 439 11.45 -2.78 27.00
N THR A 440 12.74 -2.83 27.30
CA THR A 440 13.80 -3.04 26.30
C THR A 440 13.68 -4.42 25.65
N ASP A 441 13.33 -5.45 26.41
CA ASP A 441 13.16 -6.81 25.89
C ASP A 441 11.94 -6.91 24.96
N VAL A 442 10.86 -6.13 25.24
CA VAL A 442 9.75 -6.00 24.31
C VAL A 442 10.22 -5.37 23.00
N PHE A 443 11.05 -4.34 23.06
CA PHE A 443 11.61 -3.71 21.85
C PHE A 443 12.55 -4.64 21.08
N ILE A 444 13.32 -5.49 21.79
CA ILE A 444 14.15 -6.55 21.16
C ILE A 444 13.24 -7.52 20.39
N ALA A 445 12.12 -7.94 20.95
CA ALA A 445 11.16 -8.79 20.24
C ALA A 445 10.60 -8.12 18.97
N LEU A 446 10.32 -6.81 19.02
CA LEU A 446 9.88 -6.05 17.83
C LEU A 446 11.00 -5.95 16.78
N ALA A 447 12.24 -5.71 17.19
CA ALA A 447 13.41 -5.68 16.30
C ALA A 447 13.62 -7.04 15.61
N LEU A 448 13.56 -8.13 16.37
CA LEU A 448 13.65 -9.49 15.84
C LEU A 448 12.52 -9.82 14.88
N ALA A 449 11.31 -9.32 15.14
CA ALA A 449 10.17 -9.47 14.25
C ALA A 449 10.40 -8.76 12.90
N LEU A 450 10.96 -7.55 12.91
CA LEU A 450 11.33 -6.83 11.68
C LEU A 450 12.46 -7.54 10.93
N ALA A 451 13.47 -8.04 11.66
CA ALA A 451 14.56 -8.79 11.08
C ALA A 451 14.07 -10.08 10.42
N ALA A 452 13.22 -10.85 11.09
CA ALA A 452 12.63 -12.07 10.55
C ALA A 452 11.83 -11.77 9.26
N PHE A 453 11.02 -10.70 9.24
CA PHE A 453 10.29 -10.28 8.05
C PHE A 453 11.22 -10.01 6.86
N GLY A 454 12.29 -9.24 7.06
CA GLY A 454 13.26 -8.94 6.01
C GLY A 454 14.00 -10.17 5.52
N LEU A 455 14.55 -10.96 6.44
CA LEU A 455 15.39 -12.12 6.14
C LEU A 455 14.61 -13.26 5.48
N ILE A 456 13.37 -13.55 5.91
CA ILE A 456 12.52 -14.58 5.30
C ILE A 456 12.20 -14.21 3.85
N ASN A 457 11.82 -12.94 3.58
CA ASN A 457 11.59 -12.47 2.22
C ASN A 457 12.87 -12.56 1.37
N ALA A 458 14.02 -12.16 1.91
CA ALA A 458 15.30 -12.23 1.23
C ALA A 458 15.69 -13.68 0.91
N ALA A 459 15.58 -14.59 1.89
CA ALA A 459 15.88 -16.01 1.72
C ALA A 459 14.96 -16.66 0.68
N ALA A 460 13.67 -16.32 0.67
CA ALA A 460 12.70 -16.86 -0.29
C ALA A 460 13.04 -16.44 -1.73
N VAL A 461 13.32 -15.16 -1.94
CA VAL A 461 13.67 -14.61 -3.25
C VAL A 461 15.02 -15.18 -3.71
N ALA A 462 16.05 -15.23 -2.85
CA ALA A 462 17.36 -15.79 -3.17
C ALA A 462 17.29 -17.27 -3.59
N ARG A 463 16.39 -18.06 -2.97
CA ARG A 463 16.15 -19.46 -3.31
C ARG A 463 15.28 -19.66 -4.56
N GLY A 464 14.93 -18.59 -5.27
CA GLY A 464 14.12 -18.64 -6.48
C GLY A 464 12.67 -19.09 -6.25
N ALA A 465 12.08 -18.74 -5.10
CA ALA A 465 10.72 -19.15 -4.73
C ALA A 465 9.63 -18.71 -5.75
N TRP A 466 9.90 -17.71 -6.59
CA TRP A 466 8.99 -17.27 -7.65
C TRP A 466 8.85 -18.26 -8.79
N PHE A 467 9.85 -19.12 -8.99
CA PHE A 467 9.96 -20.04 -10.14
C PHE A 467 9.70 -21.51 -9.79
N LYS A 468 9.63 -21.83 -8.49
CA LYS A 468 9.31 -23.20 -8.02
C LYS A 468 7.81 -23.45 -8.14
N GLY A 469 7.43 -24.58 -8.76
CA GLY A 469 6.03 -25.04 -8.85
C GLY A 469 5.27 -24.56 -10.11
N ARG A 470 5.93 -24.61 -11.27
CA ARG A 470 5.29 -24.73 -12.59
C ARG A 470 5.61 -26.07 -13.18
#